data_cdc0812e49c00da49220a6dfd2e1ef96
#
_entry.id   cdc0812e49c00da49220a6dfd2e1ef96
#
_cell.length_a   1.000
_cell.length_b   1.000
_cell.length_c   1.000
_cell.angle_alpha   90.00
_cell.angle_beta   90.00
_cell.angle_gamma   90.00
#
_symmetry.space_group_name_H-M   'P 1'
#
loop_
_entity.id
_entity.type
_entity.pdbx_description
1 polymer ?
#
loop_
_entity_poly.entity_id
_entity_poly.type
_entity_poly.pdbx_seq_one_letter_code
_entity_poly.pdbx_strand_id
1 'polypeptide(L)'
;YDAIFTAEAWGSDVFTPLSWIGAHTNRIRLGTAVAQLSARTPTATAMAALTLDHLSKGRMILGLGVSGPQVVEGWYGQPFAKPLSRTREYVDIIRQVLRREAPVSSDGAHYPLPYTGEGAWGLGKPLKPITHPLRADLPIFLGAEGPKNVTMAAEIADGWLPLYYSPYRQEVYADQIENRPPHFEIMQGLSVNICDDVEQGLIPVKHGLALYIGGMGAKSRNFHTELMGRMGFEAEARQIQDLFLAGKKDEAFQAVPSSF
;
A
#
# COMPACT_ATOMS: atom_id res chain seq x y z
N TYR A 1 0.67 16.64 14.09
CA TYR A 1 0.48 15.51 13.17
C TYR A 1 -0.91 14.92 13.39
N ASP A 2 -1.60 14.53 12.29
CA ASP A 2 -2.95 13.97 12.33
C ASP A 2 -2.94 12.45 12.25
N ALA A 3 -1.91 11.87 11.67
CA ALA A 3 -1.75 10.42 11.55
C ALA A 3 -0.27 10.02 11.61
N ILE A 4 -0.02 8.79 12.05
CA ILE A 4 1.28 8.13 11.95
C ILE A 4 1.10 6.79 11.24
N PHE A 5 2.02 6.47 10.33
CA PHE A 5 1.98 5.24 9.56
C PHE A 5 3.23 4.41 9.80
N THR A 6 3.05 3.10 9.89
CA THR A 6 4.14 2.13 9.90
C THR A 6 4.17 1.35 8.60
N ALA A 7 5.34 0.93 8.17
CA ALA A 7 5.54 0.15 6.96
C ALA A 7 5.91 -1.30 7.30
N GLU A 8 5.52 -2.21 6.43
CA GLU A 8 5.92 -3.62 6.48
C GLU A 8 6.70 -3.96 5.20
N ALA A 9 7.94 -4.39 5.41
CA ALA A 9 8.80 -4.89 4.34
C ALA A 9 9.41 -6.22 4.83
N TRP A 10 10.67 -6.44 4.62
CA TRP A 10 11.41 -7.57 5.21
C TRP A 10 12.13 -7.17 6.50
N GLY A 11 11.43 -6.49 7.38
CA GLY A 11 11.94 -5.93 8.63
C GLY A 11 10.91 -6.09 9.76
N SER A 12 10.40 -4.99 10.28
CA SER A 12 9.37 -4.99 11.33
C SER A 12 8.00 -5.35 10.78
N ASP A 13 7.18 -6.04 11.58
CA ASP A 13 5.75 -6.16 11.28
C ASP A 13 5.05 -4.80 11.46
N VAL A 14 3.92 -4.66 10.82
CA VAL A 14 3.25 -3.37 10.71
C VAL A 14 2.34 -3.03 11.90
N PHE A 15 1.83 -4.02 12.65
CA PHE A 15 0.84 -3.79 13.70
C PHE A 15 1.46 -3.61 15.09
N THR A 16 2.56 -4.30 15.39
CA THR A 16 3.20 -4.23 16.71
C THR A 16 3.67 -2.81 17.07
N PRO A 17 4.39 -2.09 16.20
CA PRO A 17 4.77 -0.71 16.50
C PRO A 17 3.56 0.23 16.66
N LEU A 18 2.50 0.05 15.86
CA LEU A 18 1.29 0.85 15.99
C LEU A 18 0.57 0.62 17.31
N SER A 19 0.55 -0.63 17.79
CA SER A 19 -0.05 -0.95 19.08
C SER A 19 0.68 -0.23 20.23
N TRP A 20 2.03 -0.22 20.18
CA TRP A 20 2.85 0.50 21.14
C TRP A 20 2.60 2.01 21.09
N ILE A 21 2.61 2.61 19.91
CA ILE A 21 2.34 4.04 19.72
C ILE A 21 0.92 4.37 20.16
N GLY A 22 -0.04 3.50 19.83
CA GLY A 22 -1.45 3.66 20.21
C GLY A 22 -1.68 3.73 21.71
N ALA A 23 -0.91 2.94 22.49
CA ALA A 23 -0.95 2.93 23.94
C ALA A 23 -0.40 4.23 24.57
N HIS A 24 0.51 4.92 23.87
CA HIS A 24 1.16 6.16 24.36
C HIS A 24 0.58 7.44 23.73
N THR A 25 -0.48 7.33 22.94
CA THR A 25 -1.12 8.48 22.27
C THR A 25 -2.64 8.40 22.37
N ASN A 26 -3.33 9.56 22.28
CA ASN A 26 -4.78 9.61 22.48
C ASN A 26 -5.56 10.20 21.28
N ARG A 27 -4.92 10.85 20.32
CA ARG A 27 -5.58 11.59 19.24
C ARG A 27 -5.12 11.21 17.85
N ILE A 28 -3.82 10.96 17.67
CA ILE A 28 -3.24 10.67 16.36
C ILE A 28 -3.84 9.40 15.76
N ARG A 29 -4.21 9.45 14.50
CA ARG A 29 -4.64 8.26 13.75
C ARG A 29 -3.47 7.31 13.54
N LEU A 30 -3.73 6.01 13.53
CA LEU A 30 -2.74 4.95 13.45
C LEU A 30 -2.94 4.18 12.16
N GLY A 31 -2.01 4.29 11.23
CA GLY A 31 -2.17 3.70 9.91
C GLY A 31 -1.07 2.71 9.55
N THR A 32 -1.40 1.78 8.66
CA THR A 32 -0.41 0.94 8.00
C THR A 32 -0.14 1.47 6.58
N ALA A 33 1.12 1.62 6.20
CA ALA A 33 1.50 2.03 4.85
C ALA A 33 2.68 1.21 4.32
N VAL A 34 2.48 -0.02 3.96
CA VAL A 34 1.23 -0.76 3.94
C VAL A 34 1.38 -2.10 4.66
N ALA A 35 0.27 -2.69 5.13
CA ALA A 35 0.24 -4.10 5.51
C ALA A 35 0.24 -4.94 4.22
N GLN A 36 1.18 -5.89 4.11
CA GLN A 36 1.31 -6.70 2.90
C GLN A 36 0.27 -7.83 2.86
N LEU A 37 -0.43 -7.96 1.72
CA LEU A 37 -1.44 -8.99 1.53
C LEU A 37 -0.87 -10.42 1.67
N SER A 38 0.40 -10.60 1.33
CA SER A 38 1.06 -11.91 1.37
C SER A 38 1.58 -12.30 2.75
N ALA A 39 1.64 -11.36 3.69
CA ALA A 39 2.13 -11.62 5.05
C ALA A 39 1.10 -12.34 5.93
N ARG A 40 -0.21 -12.17 5.65
CA ARG A 40 -1.30 -12.70 6.49
C ARG A 40 -2.52 -13.07 5.63
N THR A 41 -3.38 -13.94 6.18
CA THR A 41 -4.70 -14.15 5.57
C THR A 41 -5.61 -12.92 5.78
N PRO A 42 -6.60 -12.68 4.91
CA PRO A 42 -7.49 -11.52 5.06
C PRO A 42 -8.23 -11.50 6.41
N THR A 43 -8.65 -12.66 6.91
CA THR A 43 -9.30 -12.77 8.22
C THR A 43 -8.35 -12.43 9.37
N ALA A 44 -7.09 -12.87 9.31
CA ALA A 44 -6.08 -12.52 10.32
C ALA A 44 -5.76 -11.01 10.30
N THR A 45 -5.66 -10.41 9.13
CA THR A 45 -5.47 -8.96 8.98
C THR A 45 -6.67 -8.19 9.53
N ALA A 46 -7.89 -8.61 9.23
CA ALA A 46 -9.10 -8.01 9.78
C ALA A 46 -9.13 -8.10 11.33
N MET A 47 -8.75 -9.24 11.90
CA MET A 47 -8.64 -9.42 13.35
C MET A 47 -7.61 -8.48 13.98
N ALA A 48 -6.44 -8.32 13.37
CA ALA A 48 -5.41 -7.40 13.85
C ALA A 48 -5.90 -5.94 13.79
N ALA A 49 -6.52 -5.54 12.67
CA ALA A 49 -7.04 -4.19 12.48
C ALA A 49 -8.17 -3.86 13.47
N LEU A 50 -9.17 -4.74 13.63
CA LEU A 50 -10.26 -4.51 14.58
C LEU A 50 -9.76 -4.47 16.04
N THR A 51 -8.76 -5.28 16.38
CA THR A 51 -8.17 -5.27 17.72
C THR A 51 -7.46 -3.94 17.98
N LEU A 52 -6.64 -3.47 17.03
CA LEU A 52 -5.98 -2.18 17.17
C LEU A 52 -6.98 -1.01 17.17
N ASP A 53 -8.07 -1.13 16.43
CA ASP A 53 -9.14 -0.13 16.43
C ASP A 53 -9.81 -0.02 17.81
N HIS A 54 -10.08 -1.14 18.47
CA HIS A 54 -10.55 -1.17 19.86
C HIS A 54 -9.54 -0.55 20.82
N LEU A 55 -8.29 -1.00 20.79
CA LEU A 55 -7.24 -0.50 21.68
C LEU A 55 -7.00 1.00 21.52
N SER A 56 -7.13 1.50 20.30
CA SER A 56 -6.92 2.89 19.96
C SER A 56 -8.19 3.76 20.03
N LYS A 57 -9.34 3.18 20.36
CA LYS A 57 -10.64 3.88 20.42
C LYS A 57 -11.04 4.52 19.09
N GLY A 58 -10.99 3.75 18.02
CA GLY A 58 -11.45 4.16 16.70
C GLY A 58 -10.44 4.97 15.87
N ARG A 59 -9.14 4.84 16.12
CA ARG A 59 -8.10 5.61 15.41
C ARG A 59 -7.39 4.83 14.30
N MET A 60 -7.73 3.56 14.07
CA MET A 60 -7.06 2.71 13.08
C MET A 60 -7.45 3.07 11.64
N ILE A 61 -6.46 3.09 10.75
CA ILE A 61 -6.58 3.12 9.29
C ILE A 61 -5.83 1.92 8.74
N LEU A 62 -6.50 1.04 8.00
CA LEU A 62 -5.88 -0.14 7.43
C LEU A 62 -5.40 0.13 6.00
N GLY A 63 -4.14 0.46 5.84
CA GLY A 63 -3.51 0.55 4.51
C GLY A 63 -2.96 -0.80 4.07
N LEU A 64 -3.35 -1.24 2.89
CA LEU A 64 -3.01 -2.53 2.29
C LEU A 64 -2.19 -2.37 1.01
N GLY A 65 -1.30 -3.31 0.72
CA GLY A 65 -0.53 -3.29 -0.51
C GLY A 65 -0.05 -4.66 -0.96
N VAL A 66 0.16 -4.79 -2.27
CA VAL A 66 0.56 -6.05 -2.90
C VAL A 66 2.07 -6.31 -2.84
N SER A 67 2.89 -5.29 -2.54
CA SER A 67 4.35 -5.36 -2.65
C SER A 67 4.83 -5.69 -4.07
N GLY A 68 6.04 -6.22 -4.22
CA GLY A 68 6.61 -6.67 -5.49
C GLY A 68 6.91 -8.16 -5.48
N PRO A 69 7.09 -8.80 -6.65
CA PRO A 69 7.35 -10.24 -6.74
C PRO A 69 8.60 -10.65 -5.97
N GLN A 70 9.64 -9.81 -5.91
CA GLN A 70 10.88 -10.09 -5.21
C GLN A 70 10.65 -10.34 -3.70
N VAL A 71 9.75 -9.59 -3.09
CA VAL A 71 9.41 -9.72 -1.67
C VAL A 71 8.38 -10.81 -1.46
N VAL A 72 7.33 -10.84 -2.29
CA VAL A 72 6.23 -11.80 -2.14
C VAL A 72 6.72 -13.23 -2.34
N GLU A 73 7.50 -13.48 -3.39
CA GLU A 73 8.02 -14.81 -3.70
C GLU A 73 9.28 -15.12 -2.88
N GLY A 74 10.20 -14.15 -2.75
CA GLY A 74 11.49 -14.34 -2.12
C GLY A 74 11.46 -14.35 -0.59
N TRP A 75 10.58 -13.59 0.04
CA TRP A 75 10.51 -13.46 1.50
C TRP A 75 9.30 -14.17 2.10
N TYR A 76 8.11 -14.00 1.50
CA TYR A 76 6.90 -14.63 2.02
C TYR A 76 6.62 -16.01 1.43
N GLY A 77 7.35 -16.46 0.40
CA GLY A 77 7.14 -17.75 -0.26
C GLY A 77 5.75 -17.92 -0.87
N GLN A 78 5.14 -16.83 -1.32
CA GLN A 78 3.80 -16.80 -1.89
C GLN A 78 3.85 -16.43 -3.39
N PRO A 79 2.95 -16.95 -4.23
CA PRO A 79 2.93 -16.58 -5.64
C PRO A 79 2.46 -15.13 -5.81
N PHE A 80 3.12 -14.38 -6.69
CA PHE A 80 2.74 -13.00 -7.07
C PHE A 80 1.70 -12.95 -8.20
N ALA A 81 0.87 -13.95 -8.35
CA ALA A 81 -0.09 -14.01 -9.44
C ALA A 81 -1.34 -13.15 -9.18
N LYS A 82 -1.86 -12.52 -10.25
CA LYS A 82 -3.16 -11.81 -10.29
C LYS A 82 -3.38 -10.83 -9.12
N PRO A 83 -2.49 -9.86 -8.89
CA PRO A 83 -2.55 -8.99 -7.70
C PRO A 83 -3.86 -8.20 -7.60
N LEU A 84 -4.47 -7.77 -8.70
CA LEU A 84 -5.74 -7.01 -8.70
C LEU A 84 -6.91 -7.84 -8.15
N SER A 85 -7.13 -9.04 -8.65
CA SER A 85 -8.23 -9.90 -8.16
C SER A 85 -7.98 -10.35 -6.72
N ARG A 86 -6.72 -10.65 -6.36
CA ARG A 86 -6.34 -10.95 -4.98
C ARG A 86 -6.69 -9.81 -4.02
N THR A 87 -6.40 -8.58 -4.41
CA THR A 87 -6.70 -7.40 -3.58
C THR A 87 -8.21 -7.24 -3.40
N ARG A 88 -9.01 -7.41 -4.46
CA ARG A 88 -10.48 -7.32 -4.35
C ARG A 88 -11.05 -8.36 -3.40
N GLU A 89 -10.67 -9.62 -3.56
CA GLU A 89 -11.09 -10.70 -2.65
C GLU A 89 -10.66 -10.43 -1.20
N TYR A 90 -9.41 -9.96 -1.02
CA TYR A 90 -8.86 -9.66 0.29
C TYR A 90 -9.65 -8.55 1.01
N VAL A 91 -9.92 -7.44 0.31
CA VAL A 91 -10.69 -6.32 0.85
C VAL A 91 -12.14 -6.72 1.14
N ASP A 92 -12.78 -7.48 0.25
CA ASP A 92 -14.14 -7.94 0.47
C ASP A 92 -14.28 -8.80 1.73
N ILE A 93 -13.36 -9.76 1.93
CA ILE A 93 -13.35 -10.58 3.15
C ILE A 93 -13.15 -9.73 4.40
N ILE A 94 -12.26 -8.74 4.38
CA ILE A 94 -12.07 -7.82 5.51
C ILE A 94 -13.37 -7.04 5.79
N ARG A 95 -14.03 -6.52 4.76
CA ARG A 95 -15.31 -5.82 4.90
C ARG A 95 -16.39 -6.71 5.49
N GLN A 96 -16.45 -7.98 5.09
CA GLN A 96 -17.39 -8.96 5.70
C GLN A 96 -17.10 -9.16 7.19
N VAL A 97 -15.83 -9.32 7.57
CA VAL A 97 -15.42 -9.43 8.99
C VAL A 97 -15.84 -8.20 9.77
N LEU A 98 -15.59 -7.00 9.25
CA LEU A 98 -15.89 -5.74 9.93
C LEU A 98 -17.39 -5.45 10.02
N ARG A 99 -18.19 -5.76 9.00
CA ARG A 99 -19.64 -5.62 9.06
C ARG A 99 -20.28 -6.62 10.01
N ARG A 100 -19.70 -7.82 10.12
CA ARG A 100 -20.19 -8.87 11.02
C ARG A 100 -21.68 -9.20 10.86
N GLU A 101 -22.25 -9.05 9.70
CA GLU A 101 -23.67 -9.33 9.42
C GLU A 101 -23.94 -10.83 9.38
N ALA A 102 -23.11 -11.59 8.70
CA ALA A 102 -23.20 -13.04 8.52
C ALA A 102 -21.85 -13.73 8.81
N PRO A 103 -21.82 -15.07 8.91
CA PRO A 103 -20.57 -15.82 8.84
C PRO A 103 -19.82 -15.51 7.53
N VAL A 104 -18.50 -15.30 7.63
CA VAL A 104 -17.64 -14.92 6.50
C VAL A 104 -17.48 -16.09 5.54
N SER A 105 -17.75 -15.86 4.28
CA SER A 105 -17.56 -16.84 3.19
C SER A 105 -16.98 -16.17 1.95
N SER A 106 -16.29 -16.94 1.13
CA SER A 106 -15.70 -16.48 -0.13
C SER A 106 -15.60 -17.63 -1.12
N ASP A 107 -16.16 -17.44 -2.30
CA ASP A 107 -15.99 -18.36 -3.45
C ASP A 107 -14.82 -17.90 -4.34
N GLY A 108 -14.03 -16.95 -3.88
CA GLY A 108 -12.89 -16.39 -4.59
C GLY A 108 -11.79 -17.43 -4.85
N ALA A 109 -11.11 -17.29 -5.98
CA ALA A 109 -10.06 -18.23 -6.39
C ALA A 109 -8.78 -18.13 -5.54
N HIS A 110 -8.59 -17.01 -4.80
CA HIS A 110 -7.37 -16.74 -4.03
C HIS A 110 -7.54 -17.02 -2.55
N TYR A 111 -8.73 -16.77 -2.01
CA TYR A 111 -9.04 -16.91 -0.59
C TYR A 111 -10.39 -17.57 -0.38
N PRO A 112 -10.56 -18.85 -0.83
CA PRO A 112 -11.83 -19.57 -0.60
C PRO A 112 -12.07 -19.77 0.90
N LEU A 113 -13.27 -19.44 1.37
CA LEU A 113 -13.68 -19.61 2.75
C LEU A 113 -15.10 -20.22 2.82
N PRO A 114 -15.29 -21.42 3.43
CA PRO A 114 -14.22 -22.29 3.95
C PRO A 114 -13.34 -22.88 2.86
N TYR A 115 -12.11 -23.26 3.21
CA TYR A 115 -11.22 -23.93 2.29
C TYR A 115 -11.69 -25.37 2.03
N THR A 116 -11.85 -25.72 0.74
CA THR A 116 -12.31 -27.05 0.30
C THR A 116 -11.35 -27.70 -0.70
N GLY A 117 -10.17 -27.13 -0.89
CA GLY A 117 -9.16 -27.62 -1.82
C GLY A 117 -8.37 -28.83 -1.32
N GLU A 118 -7.26 -29.12 -2.01
CA GLU A 118 -6.37 -30.23 -1.66
C GLU A 118 -5.89 -30.14 -0.21
N GLY A 119 -5.92 -31.25 0.53
CA GLY A 119 -5.58 -31.31 1.95
C GLY A 119 -6.68 -30.87 2.91
N ALA A 120 -7.84 -30.45 2.44
CA ALA A 120 -8.96 -30.11 3.31
C ALA A 120 -9.56 -31.36 3.99
N TRP A 121 -9.86 -31.26 5.27
CA TRP A 121 -10.53 -32.33 6.03
C TRP A 121 -12.06 -32.34 5.86
N GLY A 122 -12.62 -31.36 5.14
CA GLY A 122 -14.06 -31.22 4.93
C GLY A 122 -14.87 -30.80 6.17
N LEU A 123 -14.21 -30.37 7.25
CA LEU A 123 -14.83 -29.93 8.49
C LEU A 123 -14.93 -28.39 8.61
N GLY A 124 -14.36 -27.67 7.62
CA GLY A 124 -14.43 -26.22 7.57
C GLY A 124 -15.85 -25.73 7.42
N LYS A 125 -16.20 -24.67 8.14
CA LYS A 125 -17.49 -23.98 8.02
C LYS A 125 -17.28 -22.46 8.12
N PRO A 126 -18.16 -21.65 7.51
CA PRO A 126 -18.13 -20.21 7.67
C PRO A 126 -18.22 -19.81 9.14
N LEU A 127 -17.35 -18.90 9.57
CA LEU A 127 -17.30 -18.40 10.94
C LEU A 127 -17.59 -16.90 10.99
N LYS A 128 -18.18 -16.47 12.10
CA LYS A 128 -18.42 -15.06 12.41
C LYS A 128 -17.43 -14.63 13.49
N PRO A 129 -16.79 -13.44 13.38
CA PRO A 129 -15.84 -13.00 14.40
C PRO A 129 -16.53 -12.96 15.78
N ILE A 130 -15.84 -13.44 16.82
CA ILE A 130 -16.35 -13.42 18.20
C ILE A 130 -16.38 -11.98 18.71
N THR A 131 -15.31 -11.23 18.48
CA THR A 131 -15.22 -9.80 18.82
C THR A 131 -16.13 -8.98 17.91
N HIS A 132 -16.97 -8.15 18.48
CA HIS A 132 -17.76 -7.18 17.72
C HIS A 132 -16.85 -6.03 17.29
N PRO A 133 -16.74 -5.70 16.00
CA PRO A 133 -15.97 -4.54 15.55
C PRO A 133 -16.51 -3.24 16.18
N LEU A 134 -15.61 -2.34 16.52
CA LEU A 134 -15.97 -1.01 17.02
C LEU A 134 -16.62 -0.16 15.92
N ARG A 135 -16.13 -0.33 14.70
CA ARG A 135 -16.63 0.34 13.48
C ARG A 135 -16.76 -0.67 12.34
N ALA A 136 -17.91 -0.72 11.71
CA ALA A 136 -18.10 -1.51 10.48
C ALA A 136 -17.42 -0.86 9.28
N ASP A 137 -17.20 0.44 9.33
CA ASP A 137 -16.63 1.33 8.32
C ASP A 137 -15.18 1.72 8.63
N LEU A 138 -14.43 0.87 9.33
CA LEU A 138 -12.98 1.08 9.53
C LEU A 138 -12.31 1.39 8.19
N PRO A 139 -11.63 2.55 8.06
CA PRO A 139 -11.07 2.98 6.78
C PRO A 139 -10.04 2.01 6.23
N ILE A 140 -10.21 1.62 4.98
CA ILE A 140 -9.26 0.80 4.22
C ILE A 140 -8.65 1.66 3.12
N PHE A 141 -7.32 1.79 3.13
CA PHE A 141 -6.57 2.50 2.10
C PHE A 141 -5.77 1.49 1.28
N LEU A 142 -5.54 1.78 0.00
CA LEU A 142 -4.71 0.93 -0.86
C LEU A 142 -3.46 1.65 -1.33
N GLY A 143 -2.32 1.01 -1.16
CA GLY A 143 -1.08 1.35 -1.85
C GLY A 143 -1.17 0.92 -3.31
N ALA A 144 -1.13 1.87 -4.24
CA ALA A 144 -1.35 1.62 -5.66
C ALA A 144 -0.52 2.58 -6.51
N GLU A 145 0.13 2.05 -7.57
CA GLU A 145 1.01 2.82 -8.44
C GLU A 145 0.54 2.85 -9.91
N GLY A 146 0.25 1.69 -10.47
CA GLY A 146 -0.21 1.60 -11.87
C GLY A 146 -1.67 2.03 -12.05
N PRO A 147 -2.07 2.56 -13.22
CA PRO A 147 -3.41 3.09 -13.44
C PRO A 147 -4.54 2.16 -13.01
N LYS A 148 -4.48 0.88 -13.37
CA LYS A 148 -5.49 -0.13 -12.98
C LYS A 148 -5.60 -0.33 -11.47
N ASN A 149 -4.48 -0.24 -10.74
CA ASN A 149 -4.49 -0.33 -9.28
C ASN A 149 -5.10 0.92 -8.65
N VAL A 150 -4.78 2.10 -9.18
CA VAL A 150 -5.35 3.38 -8.69
C VAL A 150 -6.85 3.44 -8.94
N THR A 151 -7.31 3.01 -10.14
CA THR A 151 -8.76 2.88 -10.41
C THR A 151 -9.42 1.91 -9.43
N MET A 152 -8.80 0.76 -9.18
CA MET A 152 -9.33 -0.19 -8.19
C MET A 152 -9.39 0.42 -6.78
N ALA A 153 -8.38 1.19 -6.37
CA ALA A 153 -8.39 1.87 -5.07
C ALA A 153 -9.58 2.84 -4.98
N ALA A 154 -9.85 3.63 -6.02
CA ALA A 154 -11.00 4.52 -6.07
C ALA A 154 -12.36 3.79 -6.03
N GLU A 155 -12.42 2.54 -6.54
CA GLU A 155 -13.65 1.75 -6.57
C GLU A 155 -13.98 1.06 -5.23
N ILE A 156 -12.97 0.53 -4.52
CA ILE A 156 -13.21 -0.40 -3.39
C ILE A 156 -12.66 0.08 -2.04
N ALA A 157 -11.89 1.17 -2.01
CA ALA A 157 -11.25 1.66 -0.80
C ALA A 157 -11.78 3.04 -0.36
N ASP A 158 -11.43 3.43 0.85
CA ASP A 158 -11.76 4.74 1.41
C ASP A 158 -10.63 5.75 1.19
N GLY A 159 -9.48 5.28 0.68
CA GLY A 159 -8.35 6.14 0.36
C GLY A 159 -7.24 5.44 -0.40
N TRP A 160 -6.31 6.25 -0.85
CA TRP A 160 -5.17 5.84 -1.64
C TRP A 160 -3.85 6.32 -1.00
N LEU A 161 -2.87 5.44 -0.97
CA LEU A 161 -1.50 5.67 -0.53
C LEU A 161 -0.57 5.62 -1.75
N PRO A 162 -0.43 6.71 -2.50
CA PRO A 162 0.56 6.79 -3.58
C PRO A 162 1.97 6.79 -3.01
N LEU A 163 2.92 6.21 -3.73
CA LEU A 163 4.34 6.39 -3.40
C LEU A 163 4.82 7.76 -3.87
N TYR A 164 4.38 8.17 -5.07
CA TYR A 164 4.67 9.46 -5.65
C TYR A 164 3.39 10.10 -6.19
N TYR A 165 3.02 11.21 -5.60
CA TYR A 165 1.89 12.03 -6.03
C TYR A 165 2.29 13.51 -5.94
N SER A 166 2.10 14.23 -7.01
CA SER A 166 2.31 15.68 -7.02
C SER A 166 0.98 16.40 -7.19
N PRO A 167 0.60 17.32 -6.30
CA PRO A 167 -0.58 18.15 -6.49
C PRO A 167 -0.48 19.08 -7.71
N TYR A 168 0.74 19.31 -8.21
CA TYR A 168 1.02 20.08 -9.43
C TYR A 168 0.88 19.26 -10.72
N ARG A 169 0.70 17.94 -10.60
CA ARG A 169 0.58 16.97 -11.71
C ARG A 169 -0.58 15.99 -11.47
N GLN A 170 -1.60 16.39 -10.75
CA GLN A 170 -2.74 15.54 -10.42
C GLN A 170 -3.51 15.05 -11.64
N GLU A 171 -3.41 15.76 -12.76
CA GLU A 171 -4.03 15.40 -14.03
C GLU A 171 -3.59 14.01 -14.53
N VAL A 172 -2.38 13.53 -14.16
CA VAL A 172 -1.92 12.18 -14.56
C VAL A 172 -2.72 11.04 -13.93
N TYR A 173 -3.56 11.36 -12.94
CA TYR A 173 -4.42 10.43 -12.24
C TYR A 173 -5.92 10.75 -12.35
N ALA A 174 -6.29 11.83 -13.03
CA ALA A 174 -7.67 12.34 -13.06
C ALA A 174 -8.67 11.23 -13.43
N ASP A 175 -8.43 10.52 -14.54
CA ASP A 175 -9.32 9.45 -15.01
C ASP A 175 -9.47 8.30 -14.02
N GLN A 176 -8.38 7.97 -13.29
CA GLN A 176 -8.35 6.85 -12.37
C GLN A 176 -9.14 7.12 -11.09
N ILE A 177 -9.22 8.37 -10.67
CA ILE A 177 -9.86 8.77 -9.41
C ILE A 177 -11.16 9.57 -9.61
N GLU A 178 -11.65 9.67 -10.85
CA GLU A 178 -12.86 10.42 -11.19
C GLU A 178 -14.08 9.94 -10.37
N ASN A 179 -14.25 8.61 -10.28
CA ASN A 179 -15.39 7.98 -9.64
C ASN A 179 -15.17 7.62 -8.17
N ARG A 180 -14.19 8.26 -7.51
CA ARG A 180 -13.91 8.01 -6.09
C ARG A 180 -15.08 8.49 -5.19
N PRO A 181 -15.32 7.83 -4.05
CA PRO A 181 -16.33 8.30 -3.11
C PRO A 181 -15.97 9.68 -2.54
N PRO A 182 -16.96 10.48 -2.12
CA PRO A 182 -16.72 11.85 -1.63
C PRO A 182 -15.77 11.95 -0.42
N HIS A 183 -15.69 10.89 0.39
CA HIS A 183 -14.83 10.81 1.57
C HIS A 183 -13.44 10.20 1.28
N PHE A 184 -13.12 9.95 0.01
CA PHE A 184 -11.86 9.33 -0.37
C PHE A 184 -10.66 10.21 -0.06
N GLU A 185 -9.74 9.71 0.76
CA GLU A 185 -8.52 10.43 1.14
C GLU A 185 -7.34 10.01 0.24
N ILE A 186 -6.51 10.97 -0.15
CA ILE A 186 -5.19 10.71 -0.78
C ILE A 186 -4.14 11.09 0.24
N MET A 187 -3.35 10.11 0.69
CA MET A 187 -2.32 10.31 1.70
C MET A 187 -0.93 10.09 1.10
N GLN A 188 -0.27 11.19 0.77
CA GLN A 188 1.10 11.20 0.26
C GLN A 188 2.09 11.38 1.40
N GLY A 189 3.11 10.49 1.45
CA GLY A 189 4.29 10.70 2.26
C GLY A 189 5.17 11.81 1.66
N LEU A 190 5.63 12.74 2.49
CA LEU A 190 6.51 13.82 2.08
C LEU A 190 7.78 13.80 2.93
N SER A 191 8.95 13.79 2.29
CA SER A 191 10.22 14.02 2.96
C SER A 191 10.40 15.51 3.19
N VAL A 192 10.61 15.90 4.46
CA VAL A 192 10.88 17.30 4.85
C VAL A 192 12.30 17.38 5.33
N ASN A 193 13.09 18.23 4.69
CA ASN A 193 14.45 18.54 5.10
C ASN A 193 14.59 20.05 5.33
N ILE A 194 14.91 20.45 6.55
CA ILE A 194 15.08 21.85 6.92
C ILE A 194 16.57 22.18 6.80
N CYS A 195 16.94 23.01 5.84
CA CYS A 195 18.31 23.38 5.53
C CYS A 195 18.37 24.78 4.90
N ASP A 196 19.55 25.39 4.92
CA ASP A 196 19.77 26.74 4.33
C ASP A 196 19.93 26.68 2.81
N ASP A 197 20.37 25.54 2.26
CA ASP A 197 20.59 25.33 0.83
C ASP A 197 19.64 24.27 0.31
N VAL A 198 18.71 24.66 -0.58
CA VAL A 198 17.69 23.78 -1.18
C VAL A 198 18.32 22.62 -1.95
N GLU A 199 19.37 22.85 -2.72
CA GLU A 199 20.02 21.78 -3.49
C GLU A 199 20.67 20.74 -2.59
N GLN A 200 21.27 21.15 -1.47
CA GLN A 200 21.75 20.22 -0.45
C GLN A 200 20.60 19.46 0.22
N GLY A 201 19.48 20.14 0.44
CA GLY A 201 18.26 19.54 1.00
C GLY A 201 17.63 18.49 0.10
N LEU A 202 17.77 18.61 -1.22
CA LEU A 202 17.23 17.66 -2.20
C LEU A 202 18.06 16.38 -2.35
N ILE A 203 19.32 16.35 -1.90
CA ILE A 203 20.21 15.19 -2.08
C ILE A 203 19.59 13.87 -1.61
N PRO A 204 19.06 13.73 -0.38
CA PRO A 204 18.45 12.48 0.07
C PRO A 204 17.23 12.08 -0.76
N VAL A 205 16.45 13.05 -1.21
CA VAL A 205 15.25 12.82 -2.04
C VAL A 205 15.65 12.31 -3.42
N LYS A 206 16.66 12.94 -4.07
CA LYS A 206 17.17 12.52 -5.37
C LYS A 206 17.75 11.09 -5.33
N HIS A 207 18.43 10.69 -4.26
CA HIS A 207 18.89 9.31 -4.07
C HIS A 207 17.72 8.32 -4.01
N GLY A 208 16.68 8.63 -3.25
CA GLY A 208 15.46 7.82 -3.19
C GLY A 208 14.78 7.70 -4.56
N LEU A 209 14.60 8.81 -5.27
CA LEU A 209 14.01 8.84 -6.61
C LEU A 209 14.83 8.03 -7.62
N ALA A 210 16.15 8.19 -7.64
CA ALA A 210 17.03 7.42 -8.54
C ALA A 210 16.92 5.90 -8.29
N LEU A 211 16.81 5.47 -7.02
CA LEU A 211 16.60 4.07 -6.67
C LEU A 211 15.27 3.54 -7.21
N TYR A 212 14.17 4.27 -6.99
CA TYR A 212 12.85 3.82 -7.42
C TYR A 212 12.70 3.87 -8.94
N ILE A 213 13.05 4.99 -9.57
CA ILE A 213 12.96 5.17 -11.03
C ILE A 213 13.92 4.23 -11.76
N GLY A 214 15.15 4.07 -11.24
CA GLY A 214 16.18 3.27 -11.89
C GLY A 214 16.17 1.78 -11.54
N GLY A 215 15.88 1.42 -10.28
CA GLY A 215 16.17 0.10 -9.73
C GLY A 215 14.98 -0.71 -9.21
N MET A 216 13.84 -0.09 -8.91
CA MET A 216 12.70 -0.78 -8.31
C MET A 216 11.71 -1.30 -9.35
N GLY A 217 12.21 -2.13 -10.28
CA GLY A 217 11.42 -2.76 -11.34
C GLY A 217 12.30 -3.47 -12.37
N ALA A 218 11.67 -4.19 -13.28
CA ALA A 218 12.39 -4.75 -14.43
C ALA A 218 12.66 -3.64 -15.47
N LYS A 219 13.74 -3.79 -16.26
CA LYS A 219 14.05 -2.83 -17.35
C LYS A 219 12.86 -2.61 -18.29
N SER A 220 12.12 -3.67 -18.57
CA SER A 220 10.96 -3.65 -19.46
C SER A 220 9.67 -3.15 -18.81
N ARG A 221 9.63 -2.99 -17.47
CA ARG A 221 8.44 -2.57 -16.75
C ARG A 221 8.79 -2.04 -15.37
N ASN A 222 8.84 -0.72 -15.28
CA ASN A 222 9.00 -0.01 -14.01
C ASN A 222 7.94 1.08 -13.91
N PHE A 223 7.01 0.92 -13.00
CA PHE A 223 5.89 1.86 -12.80
C PHE A 223 6.35 3.27 -12.41
N HIS A 224 7.49 3.38 -11.72
CA HIS A 224 8.02 4.69 -11.29
C HIS A 224 8.64 5.43 -12.47
N THR A 225 9.36 4.73 -13.36
CA THR A 225 9.88 5.31 -14.62
C THR A 225 8.71 5.77 -15.50
N GLU A 226 7.68 4.93 -15.65
CA GLU A 226 6.48 5.25 -16.43
C GLU A 226 5.72 6.44 -15.84
N LEU A 227 5.63 6.53 -14.49
CA LEU A 227 4.97 7.64 -13.80
C LEU A 227 5.72 8.95 -14.01
N MET A 228 7.04 8.95 -13.83
CA MET A 228 7.87 10.14 -14.09
C MET A 228 7.71 10.62 -15.53
N GLY A 229 7.68 9.69 -16.51
CA GLY A 229 7.38 10.03 -17.90
C GLY A 229 6.03 10.70 -18.08
N ARG A 230 4.96 10.17 -17.48
CA ARG A 230 3.61 10.78 -17.52
C ARG A 230 3.58 12.17 -16.88
N MET A 231 4.43 12.44 -15.92
CA MET A 231 4.58 13.75 -15.30
C MET A 231 5.39 14.74 -16.17
N GLY A 232 5.81 14.33 -17.39
CA GLY A 232 6.50 15.19 -18.35
C GLY A 232 8.03 15.06 -18.34
N PHE A 233 8.60 14.07 -17.67
CA PHE A 233 10.05 13.84 -17.54
C PHE A 233 10.48 12.50 -18.17
N GLU A 234 9.99 12.20 -19.37
CA GLU A 234 10.23 10.89 -20.00
C GLU A 234 11.72 10.67 -20.36
N ALA A 235 12.39 11.70 -20.86
CA ALA A 235 13.79 11.62 -21.24
C ALA A 235 14.69 11.40 -20.01
N GLU A 236 14.46 12.14 -18.96
CA GLU A 236 15.18 12.06 -17.70
C GLU A 236 14.92 10.71 -17.00
N ALA A 237 13.67 10.24 -17.00
CA ALA A 237 13.32 8.94 -16.43
C ALA A 237 14.06 7.78 -17.12
N ARG A 238 14.16 7.80 -18.44
CA ARG A 238 14.93 6.81 -19.21
C ARG A 238 16.43 6.91 -18.92
N GLN A 239 16.97 8.11 -18.90
CA GLN A 239 18.38 8.34 -18.57
C GLN A 239 18.72 7.80 -17.18
N ILE A 240 17.91 8.11 -16.17
CA ILE A 240 18.09 7.63 -14.80
C ILE A 240 18.07 6.10 -14.76
N GLN A 241 17.10 5.47 -15.43
CA GLN A 241 16.99 4.01 -15.47
C GLN A 241 18.21 3.36 -16.15
N ASP A 242 18.64 3.87 -17.31
CA ASP A 242 19.77 3.30 -18.04
C ASP A 242 21.10 3.44 -17.25
N LEU A 243 21.33 4.59 -16.63
CA LEU A 243 22.51 4.82 -15.78
C LEU A 243 22.50 3.90 -14.56
N PHE A 244 21.36 3.79 -13.88
CA PHE A 244 21.23 2.96 -12.69
C PHE A 244 21.47 1.47 -12.99
N LEU A 245 20.86 0.96 -14.07
CA LEU A 245 21.03 -0.43 -14.51
C LEU A 245 22.43 -0.73 -15.04
N ALA A 246 23.15 0.28 -15.54
CA ALA A 246 24.55 0.19 -15.90
C ALA A 246 25.51 0.22 -14.68
N GLY A 247 24.98 0.31 -13.45
CA GLY A 247 25.76 0.40 -12.21
C GLY A 247 26.29 1.81 -11.90
N LYS A 248 25.98 2.81 -12.72
CA LYS A 248 26.40 4.21 -12.58
C LYS A 248 25.45 4.99 -11.67
N LYS A 249 25.37 4.56 -10.41
CA LYS A 249 24.36 5.06 -9.46
C LYS A 249 24.51 6.55 -9.15
N ASP A 250 25.73 7.05 -9.06
CA ASP A 250 25.98 8.47 -8.79
C ASP A 250 25.58 9.35 -9.97
N GLU A 251 25.83 8.89 -11.22
CA GLU A 251 25.38 9.59 -12.41
C GLU A 251 23.84 9.57 -12.51
N ALA A 252 23.20 8.44 -12.16
CA ALA A 252 21.74 8.31 -12.12
C ALA A 252 21.11 9.27 -11.11
N PHE A 253 21.69 9.40 -9.92
CA PHE A 253 21.27 10.36 -8.89
C PHE A 253 21.39 11.81 -9.39
N GLN A 254 22.49 12.18 -10.02
CA GLN A 254 22.70 13.52 -10.57
C GLN A 254 21.75 13.85 -11.72
N ALA A 255 21.26 12.84 -12.43
CA ALA A 255 20.31 13.00 -13.53
C ALA A 255 18.87 13.30 -13.05
N VAL A 256 18.58 13.18 -11.73
CA VAL A 256 17.26 13.55 -11.19
C VAL A 256 17.13 15.08 -11.16
N PRO A 257 16.21 15.67 -11.95
CA PRO A 257 16.05 17.12 -11.99
C PRO A 257 15.46 17.64 -10.67
N SER A 258 15.93 18.81 -10.21
CA SER A 258 15.40 19.46 -9.00
C SER A 258 13.95 19.93 -9.16
N SER A 259 13.45 19.97 -10.38
CA SER A 259 12.06 20.34 -10.71
C SER A 259 11.09 19.17 -10.69
N PHE A 260 11.55 17.93 -10.56
CA PHE A 260 10.70 16.74 -10.40
C PHE A 260 10.30 16.57 -8.94
#